data_cc37d04adf5f5d7732e3e334db936695
#
_entry.id   cc37d04adf5f5d7732e3e334db936695
#
_cell.length_a   1.000
_cell.length_b   1.000
_cell.length_c   1.000
_cell.angle_alpha   90.00
_cell.angle_beta   90.00
_cell.angle_gamma   90.00
#
_symmetry.space_group_name_H-M   'P 1'
#
loop_
_entity.id
_entity.type
_entity.pdbx_description
1 polymer ?
#
loop_
_entity_poly.entity_id
_entity_poly.type
_entity_poly.pdbx_seq_one_letter_code
_entity_poly.pdbx_strand_id
1 'polypeptide(L)'
;VLREAGVTADDVDLVVPHQANLRIIEAVAKYAGIGMDRVMVTVQKYGNMSAATVPVSLVDALKEGRVKPGSLLLMPGFGGGLTFGALLVRWGQRTTPLGESSMVMPPCDQTALELVNEIRAKQDPHGRSLRGLMEPVFAESRTS
;
A
#
# COMPACT_ATOMS: atom_id res chain seq x y z
N VAL A 1 11.04 -3.70 15.60
CA VAL A 1 12.11 -3.92 14.60
C VAL A 1 13.34 -3.04 14.89
N LEU A 2 13.23 -1.72 15.10
CA LEU A 2 14.39 -0.86 15.35
C LEU A 2 15.15 -1.30 16.60
N ARG A 3 14.43 -1.49 17.71
CA ARG A 3 15.04 -1.96 18.98
C ARG A 3 15.72 -3.33 18.85
N GLU A 4 15.12 -4.25 18.11
CA GLU A 4 15.68 -5.59 17.87
C GLU A 4 16.94 -5.53 16.98
N ALA A 5 16.98 -4.57 16.05
CA ALA A 5 18.14 -4.34 15.20
C ALA A 5 19.24 -3.48 15.89
N GLY A 6 18.98 -2.99 17.10
CA GLY A 6 19.94 -2.15 17.82
C GLY A 6 20.14 -0.77 17.20
N VAL A 7 19.14 -0.24 16.49
CA VAL A 7 19.17 1.07 15.83
C VAL A 7 18.06 1.98 16.35
N THR A 8 18.23 3.27 16.17
CA THR A 8 17.28 4.31 16.55
C THR A 8 16.52 4.88 15.35
N ALA A 9 15.53 5.74 15.59
CA ALA A 9 14.85 6.46 14.53
C ALA A 9 15.77 7.42 13.74
N ASP A 10 16.82 7.90 14.39
CA ASP A 10 17.79 8.81 13.77
C ASP A 10 18.70 8.10 12.77
N ASP A 11 18.90 6.81 12.93
CA ASP A 11 19.68 5.97 12.00
C ASP A 11 18.93 5.64 10.72
N VAL A 12 17.60 5.85 10.67
CA VAL A 12 16.77 5.56 9.51
C VAL A 12 16.86 6.70 8.49
N ASP A 13 17.40 6.41 7.31
CA ASP A 13 17.51 7.40 6.24
C ASP A 13 16.17 7.67 5.55
N LEU A 14 15.36 6.63 5.33
CA LEU A 14 14.08 6.76 4.64
C LEU A 14 13.07 5.72 5.15
N VAL A 15 11.85 6.17 5.36
CA VAL A 15 10.68 5.30 5.61
C VAL A 15 9.90 5.15 4.31
N VAL A 16 9.64 3.91 3.91
CA VAL A 16 8.82 3.57 2.74
C VAL A 16 7.61 2.76 3.24
N PRO A 17 6.56 3.43 3.76
CA PRO A 17 5.44 2.75 4.40
C PRO A 17 4.44 2.22 3.38
N HIS A 18 3.60 1.29 3.82
CA HIS A 18 2.35 0.98 3.12
C HIS A 18 1.51 2.26 2.92
N GLN A 19 1.03 2.47 1.71
CA GLN A 19 0.31 3.67 1.29
C GLN A 19 -1.21 3.50 1.47
N ALA A 20 -1.68 3.34 2.72
CA ALA A 20 -3.10 3.18 2.99
C ALA A 20 -3.88 4.49 2.83
N ASN A 21 -3.46 5.53 3.54
CA ASN A 21 -3.87 6.92 3.41
C ASN A 21 -2.88 7.83 4.14
N LEU A 22 -2.90 9.12 3.82
CA LEU A 22 -1.93 10.08 4.36
C LEU A 22 -1.97 10.17 5.89
N ARG A 23 -3.15 10.19 6.50
CA ARG A 23 -3.30 10.32 7.96
C ARG A 23 -2.61 9.18 8.72
N ILE A 24 -2.69 7.96 8.18
CA ILE A 24 -2.04 6.80 8.81
C ILE A 24 -0.52 6.91 8.62
N ILE A 25 -0.05 7.33 7.45
CA ILE A 25 1.39 7.54 7.19
C ILE A 25 1.96 8.56 8.17
N GLU A 26 1.30 9.69 8.34
CA GLU A 26 1.68 10.75 9.31
C GLU A 26 1.68 10.23 10.76
N ALA A 27 0.66 9.45 11.13
CA ALA A 27 0.58 8.87 12.47
C ALA A 27 1.72 7.89 12.73
N VAL A 28 2.06 7.03 11.76
CA VAL A 28 3.18 6.08 11.85
C VAL A 28 4.50 6.82 11.97
N ALA A 29 4.75 7.83 11.15
CA ALA A 29 5.95 8.66 11.20
C ALA A 29 6.11 9.35 12.56
N LYS A 30 5.04 9.99 13.05
CA LYS A 30 5.00 10.63 14.35
C LYS A 30 5.27 9.66 15.49
N TYR A 31 4.64 8.48 15.47
CA TYR A 31 4.85 7.45 16.48
C TYR A 31 6.28 6.91 16.49
N ALA A 32 6.88 6.78 15.31
CA ALA A 32 8.27 6.35 15.15
C ALA A 32 9.29 7.44 15.50
N GLY A 33 8.86 8.69 15.71
CA GLY A 33 9.76 9.83 15.93
C GLY A 33 10.55 10.25 14.69
N ILE A 34 9.99 9.98 13.49
CA ILE A 34 10.65 10.26 12.20
C ILE A 34 9.93 11.41 11.51
N GLY A 35 10.68 12.42 11.04
CA GLY A 35 10.13 13.54 10.29
C GLY A 35 9.58 13.13 8.93
N MET A 36 8.52 13.81 8.47
CA MET A 36 7.88 13.54 7.18
C MET A 36 8.79 13.78 5.98
N ASP A 37 9.83 14.55 6.11
CA ASP A 37 10.91 14.76 5.12
C ASP A 37 11.64 13.45 4.79
N ARG A 38 11.70 12.53 5.77
CA ARG A 38 12.27 11.19 5.61
C ARG A 38 11.22 10.11 5.33
N VAL A 39 10.01 10.47 4.90
CA VAL A 39 8.94 9.50 4.59
C VAL A 39 8.56 9.60 3.11
N MET A 40 8.43 8.44 2.44
CA MET A 40 7.83 8.38 1.11
C MET A 40 6.32 8.47 1.21
N VAL A 41 5.74 9.39 0.45
CA VAL A 41 4.30 9.54 0.31
C VAL A 41 3.95 9.49 -1.17
N THR A 42 3.25 8.44 -1.59
CA THR A 42 2.86 8.20 -2.98
C THR A 42 1.36 7.90 -3.13
N VAL A 43 0.65 7.90 -2.00
CA VAL A 43 -0.79 7.59 -1.96
C VAL A 43 -1.63 8.56 -2.79
N GLN A 44 -1.23 9.82 -2.90
CA GLN A 44 -1.89 10.83 -3.75
C GLN A 44 -1.69 10.56 -5.26
N LYS A 45 -0.64 9.81 -5.62
CA LYS A 45 -0.30 9.51 -7.01
C LYS A 45 -0.91 8.20 -7.47
N TYR A 46 -0.87 7.18 -6.62
CA TYR A 46 -1.25 5.80 -6.99
C TYR A 46 -2.43 5.25 -6.20
N GLY A 47 -2.87 5.92 -5.15
CA GLY A 47 -3.84 5.37 -4.21
C GLY A 47 -3.29 4.21 -3.39
N ASN A 48 -4.21 3.46 -2.77
CA ASN A 48 -3.87 2.25 -2.03
C ASN A 48 -3.89 1.03 -2.97
N MET A 49 -2.73 0.62 -3.43
CA MET A 49 -2.53 -0.56 -4.29
C MET A 49 -2.26 -1.84 -3.49
N SER A 50 -2.73 -1.93 -2.23
CA SER A 50 -2.51 -3.10 -1.36
C SER A 50 -1.01 -3.43 -1.21
N ALA A 51 -0.59 -4.68 -1.40
CA ALA A 51 0.79 -5.11 -1.24
C ALA A 51 1.79 -4.42 -2.19
N ALA A 52 1.33 -3.90 -3.33
CA ALA A 52 2.18 -3.21 -4.30
C ALA A 52 2.61 -1.81 -3.86
N THR A 53 1.99 -1.23 -2.83
CA THR A 53 2.29 0.16 -2.42
C THR A 53 3.74 0.35 -1.99
N VAL A 54 4.31 -0.57 -1.22
CA VAL A 54 5.70 -0.46 -0.75
C VAL A 54 6.71 -0.58 -1.90
N PRO A 55 6.68 -1.63 -2.74
CA PRO A 55 7.64 -1.73 -3.84
C PRO A 55 7.51 -0.61 -4.88
N VAL A 56 6.31 -0.14 -5.19
CA VAL A 56 6.12 1.00 -6.11
C VAL A 56 6.68 2.29 -5.50
N SER A 57 6.42 2.56 -4.22
CA SER A 57 7.00 3.72 -3.52
C SER A 57 8.53 3.65 -3.45
N LEU A 58 9.09 2.45 -3.30
CA LEU A 58 10.54 2.26 -3.32
C LEU A 58 11.15 2.57 -4.69
N VAL A 59 10.48 2.18 -5.78
CA VAL A 59 10.91 2.53 -7.15
C VAL A 59 10.88 4.06 -7.34
N ASP A 60 9.85 4.75 -6.87
CA ASP A 60 9.80 6.21 -6.92
C ASP A 60 10.94 6.83 -6.08
N ALA A 61 11.19 6.32 -4.87
CA ALA A 61 12.28 6.78 -4.03
C ALA A 61 13.67 6.63 -4.70
N LEU A 62 13.89 5.53 -5.42
CA LEU A 62 15.09 5.32 -6.23
C LEU A 62 15.18 6.33 -7.39
N LYS A 63 14.09 6.55 -8.12
CA LYS A 63 14.01 7.53 -9.21
C LYS A 63 14.24 8.97 -8.73
N GLU A 64 13.77 9.30 -7.54
CA GLU A 64 13.95 10.61 -6.88
C GLU A 64 15.34 10.78 -6.25
N GLY A 65 16.19 9.75 -6.27
CA GLY A 65 17.53 9.79 -5.66
C GLY A 65 17.53 9.86 -4.13
N ARG A 66 16.41 9.51 -3.51
CA ARG A 66 16.25 9.49 -2.04
C ARG A 66 16.90 8.28 -1.37
N VAL A 67 17.21 7.24 -2.13
CA VAL A 67 17.91 6.03 -1.67
C VAL A 67 19.35 6.09 -2.17
N LYS A 68 20.31 6.01 -1.24
CA LYS A 68 21.74 5.99 -1.52
C LYS A 68 22.37 4.64 -1.15
N PRO A 69 23.54 4.31 -1.66
CA PRO A 69 24.26 3.13 -1.19
C PRO A 69 24.44 3.18 0.33
N GLY A 70 24.06 2.11 1.01
CA GLY A 70 24.14 2.01 2.47
C GLY A 70 22.97 2.64 3.22
N SER A 71 22.02 3.31 2.58
CA SER A 71 20.82 3.85 3.24
C SER A 71 20.10 2.78 4.07
N LEU A 72 19.70 3.14 5.28
CA LEU A 72 18.88 2.32 6.14
C LEU A 72 17.41 2.64 5.91
N LEU A 73 16.69 1.70 5.30
CA LEU A 73 15.29 1.85 4.93
C LEU A 73 14.40 1.12 5.93
N LEU A 74 13.36 1.80 6.41
CA LEU A 74 12.30 1.21 7.22
C LEU A 74 11.03 1.09 6.37
N MET A 75 10.50 -0.11 6.23
CA MET A 75 9.32 -0.42 5.42
C MET A 75 8.22 -1.04 6.28
N PRO A 76 7.42 -0.23 6.99
CA PRO A 76 6.28 -0.72 7.75
C PRO A 76 5.08 -0.99 6.86
N GLY A 77 4.37 -2.08 7.15
CA GLY A 77 3.15 -2.48 6.48
C GLY A 77 2.10 -2.98 7.46
N PHE A 78 0.85 -2.86 7.07
CA PHE A 78 -0.28 -3.43 7.78
C PHE A 78 -1.41 -3.76 6.80
N GLY A 79 -2.30 -4.64 7.21
CA GLY A 79 -3.41 -5.09 6.38
C GLY A 79 -4.62 -5.53 7.20
N GLY A 80 -5.67 -5.90 6.48
CA GLY A 80 -6.88 -6.46 7.08
C GLY A 80 -6.58 -7.78 7.80
N GLY A 81 -7.21 -7.93 8.97
CA GLY A 81 -6.99 -9.17 9.64
C GLY A 81 -6.57 -9.20 11.10
N LEU A 82 -6.14 -8.25 11.77
CA LEU A 82 -5.21 -7.15 11.69
C LEU A 82 -3.78 -7.70 11.60
N THR A 83 -3.16 -7.62 10.45
CA THR A 83 -1.77 -8.01 10.26
C THR A 83 -0.89 -6.76 10.16
N PHE A 84 0.28 -6.81 10.77
CA PHE A 84 1.28 -5.75 10.67
C PHE A 84 2.68 -6.34 10.72
N GLY A 85 3.61 -5.63 10.11
CA GLY A 85 5.02 -5.99 10.10
C GLY A 85 5.88 -4.83 9.64
N ALA A 86 7.17 -4.96 9.81
CA ALA A 86 8.11 -3.99 9.29
C ALA A 86 9.40 -4.70 8.87
N LEU A 87 9.98 -4.23 7.78
CA LEU A 87 11.33 -4.61 7.35
C LEU A 87 12.27 -3.44 7.59
N LEU A 88 13.46 -3.76 8.07
CA LEU A 88 14.59 -2.83 8.14
C LEU A 88 15.66 -3.36 7.20
N VAL A 89 16.02 -2.57 6.19
CA VAL A 89 16.91 -2.99 5.11
C VAL A 89 18.04 -1.99 4.95
N ARG A 90 19.28 -2.46 5.05
CA ARG A 90 20.43 -1.68 4.59
C ARG A 90 20.58 -1.85 3.10
N TRP A 91 20.40 -0.76 2.38
CA TRP A 91 20.39 -0.78 0.93
C TRP A 91 21.78 -1.08 0.36
N GLY A 92 21.82 -1.87 -0.70
CA GLY A 92 23.07 -2.22 -1.39
C GLY A 92 23.59 -1.09 -2.30
N GLN A 93 24.44 -1.45 -3.23
CA GLN A 93 25.10 -0.48 -4.12
C GLN A 93 24.19 0.04 -5.24
N ARG A 94 23.14 -0.68 -5.60
CA ARG A 94 22.23 -0.28 -6.66
C ARG A 94 21.25 0.77 -6.19
N THR A 95 21.31 1.96 -6.77
CA THR A 95 20.41 3.08 -6.48
C THR A 95 19.53 3.46 -7.66
N THR A 96 19.55 2.69 -8.73
CA THR A 96 18.68 2.87 -9.90
C THR A 96 17.77 1.66 -10.07
N PRO A 97 16.51 1.82 -10.49
CA PRO A 97 15.67 0.70 -10.89
C PRO A 97 16.33 -0.15 -12.00
N LEU A 98 15.92 -1.41 -12.08
CA LEU A 98 16.46 -2.34 -13.10
C LEU A 98 16.10 -1.96 -14.55
N GLY A 99 15.12 -1.07 -14.71
CA GLY A 99 14.54 -0.67 -15.98
C GLY A 99 13.05 -0.95 -16.02
N GLU A 100 12.45 -0.71 -17.15
CA GLU A 100 11.04 -0.99 -17.39
C GLU A 100 10.86 -2.39 -17.96
N SER A 101 9.80 -3.07 -17.51
CA SER A 101 9.43 -4.36 -18.07
C SER A 101 8.84 -4.16 -19.46
N SER A 102 9.24 -5.02 -20.41
CA SER A 102 8.57 -5.12 -21.71
C SER A 102 7.23 -5.87 -21.63
N MET A 103 6.85 -6.34 -20.44
CA MET A 103 5.59 -7.04 -20.25
C MET A 103 4.43 -6.09 -20.48
N VAL A 104 3.58 -6.45 -21.42
CA VAL A 104 2.31 -5.74 -21.68
C VAL A 104 1.18 -6.58 -21.11
N MET A 105 0.28 -5.93 -20.39
CA MET A 105 -0.95 -6.61 -19.96
C MET A 105 -1.72 -7.06 -21.20
N PRO A 106 -2.25 -8.29 -21.22
CA PRO A 106 -3.10 -8.70 -22.32
C PRO A 106 -4.29 -7.73 -22.45
N PRO A 107 -4.71 -7.41 -23.68
CA PRO A 107 -5.89 -6.58 -23.88
C PRO A 107 -7.09 -7.22 -23.20
N CYS A 108 -7.90 -6.39 -22.54
CA CYS A 108 -9.15 -6.81 -21.93
C CYS A 108 -10.28 -6.05 -22.62
N ASP A 109 -11.10 -6.77 -23.39
CA ASP A 109 -12.23 -6.20 -24.12
C ASP A 109 -13.46 -6.02 -23.24
N GLN A 110 -13.39 -6.48 -21.98
CA GLN A 110 -14.47 -6.37 -21.01
C GLN A 110 -14.27 -5.16 -20.09
N THR A 111 -15.35 -4.50 -19.76
CA THR A 111 -15.35 -3.48 -18.72
C THR A 111 -15.17 -4.09 -17.33
N ALA A 112 -14.69 -3.31 -16.36
CA ALA A 112 -14.58 -3.75 -14.98
C ALA A 112 -15.93 -4.26 -14.42
N LEU A 113 -17.04 -3.64 -14.84
CA LEU A 113 -18.38 -4.05 -14.40
C LEU A 113 -18.77 -5.42 -14.94
N GLU A 114 -18.48 -5.70 -16.21
CA GLU A 114 -18.73 -7.01 -16.82
C GLU A 114 -17.93 -8.11 -16.12
N LEU A 115 -16.64 -7.90 -15.87
CA LEU A 115 -15.79 -8.82 -15.12
C LEU A 115 -16.31 -9.08 -13.70
N VAL A 116 -16.72 -8.03 -12.97
CA VAL A 116 -17.32 -8.18 -11.65
C VAL A 116 -18.63 -8.97 -11.70
N ASN A 117 -19.47 -8.73 -12.69
CA ASN A 117 -20.73 -9.46 -12.84
C ASN A 117 -20.49 -10.93 -13.16
N GLU A 118 -19.50 -11.25 -14.01
CA GLU A 118 -19.11 -12.65 -14.27
C GLU A 118 -18.59 -13.35 -13.01
N ILE A 119 -17.73 -12.68 -12.23
CA ILE A 119 -17.20 -13.24 -10.99
C ILE A 119 -18.34 -13.51 -10.00
N ARG A 120 -19.28 -12.58 -9.86
CA ARG A 120 -20.45 -12.71 -9.00
C ARG A 120 -21.33 -13.88 -9.44
N ALA A 121 -21.59 -14.00 -10.73
CA ALA A 121 -22.39 -15.11 -11.27
C ALA A 121 -21.74 -16.48 -11.03
N LYS A 122 -20.41 -16.56 -11.09
CA LYS A 122 -19.65 -17.79 -10.79
C LYS A 122 -19.61 -18.13 -9.30
N GLN A 123 -19.62 -17.11 -8.43
CA GLN A 123 -19.57 -17.28 -6.97
C GLN A 123 -20.95 -17.56 -6.35
N ASP A 124 -22.02 -17.16 -7.01
CA ASP A 124 -23.40 -17.41 -6.55
C ASP A 124 -24.25 -18.12 -7.63
N PRO A 125 -23.94 -19.37 -7.97
CA PRO A 125 -24.68 -20.13 -8.98
C PRO A 125 -26.14 -20.42 -8.58
N HIS A 126 -26.53 -20.10 -7.33
CA HIS A 126 -27.87 -20.35 -6.80
C HIS A 126 -28.65 -19.06 -6.49
N GLY A 127 -28.15 -17.87 -6.88
CA GLY A 127 -28.86 -16.59 -6.75
C GLY A 127 -29.12 -16.13 -5.32
N ARG A 128 -28.35 -16.61 -4.35
CA ARG A 128 -28.42 -16.13 -2.96
C ARG A 128 -27.66 -14.81 -2.84
N SER A 129 -28.14 -13.81 -3.55
CA SER A 129 -27.59 -12.47 -3.50
C SER A 129 -27.57 -11.94 -2.06
N LEU A 130 -26.44 -11.37 -1.66
CA LEU A 130 -26.31 -10.55 -0.45
C LEU A 130 -27.27 -9.33 -0.42
N ARG A 131 -28.04 -9.08 -1.49
CA ARG A 131 -29.08 -8.03 -1.52
C ARG A 131 -30.11 -8.17 -0.39
N GLY A 132 -30.49 -9.37 -0.02
CA GLY A 132 -31.43 -9.59 1.08
C GLY A 132 -30.90 -9.28 2.48
N LEU A 133 -29.58 -9.13 2.66
CA LEU A 133 -28.97 -8.79 3.96
C LEU A 133 -28.73 -7.28 4.15
N MET A 134 -28.80 -6.48 3.10
CA MET A 134 -28.51 -5.03 3.15
C MET A 134 -29.75 -4.13 3.00
N GLU A 135 -30.90 -4.65 2.61
CA GLU A 135 -32.13 -3.84 2.45
C GLU A 135 -32.74 -3.28 3.75
N PRO A 136 -32.61 -3.89 4.95
CA PRO A 136 -33.20 -3.30 6.13
C PRO A 136 -32.47 -2.08 6.71
N VAL A 137 -31.20 -1.86 6.36
CA VAL A 137 -30.38 -0.82 7.04
C VAL A 137 -30.61 0.59 6.47
N PHE A 138 -31.16 0.71 5.26
CA PHE A 138 -31.34 2.01 4.59
C PHE A 138 -32.81 2.42 4.36
N ALA A 139 -33.76 1.61 4.81
CA ALA A 139 -35.20 1.91 4.57
C ALA A 139 -35.81 2.85 5.62
N GLU A 140 -35.17 3.11 6.76
CA GLU A 140 -35.75 3.89 7.86
C GLU A 140 -35.34 5.37 7.93
N SER A 141 -34.56 5.91 6.98
CA SER A 141 -34.10 7.30 7.05
C SER A 141 -34.80 8.28 6.08
N ARG A 142 -35.96 7.93 5.54
CA ARG A 142 -36.72 8.81 4.63
C ARG A 142 -38.18 9.02 5.05
N THR A 143 -38.46 9.25 6.33
CA THR A 143 -39.71 9.89 6.77
C THR A 143 -39.46 10.63 8.07
N SER A 144 -39.04 11.88 7.97
CA SER A 144 -39.35 12.99 8.90
C SER A 144 -38.92 14.28 8.25
#